data_3b57153c47b0d21403a787505957e245
#
_entry.id   3b57153c47b0d21403a787505957e245
#
_cell.length_a   1.000
_cell.length_b   1.000
_cell.length_c   1.000
_cell.angle_alpha   90.00
_cell.angle_beta   90.00
_cell.angle_gamma   90.00
#
_symmetry.space_group_name_H-M   'P 1'
#
loop_
_entity.id
_entity.type
_entity.pdbx_description
1 polymer ?
#
loop_
_entity_poly.entity_id
_entity_poly.type
_entity_poly.pdbx_seq_one_letter_code
_entity_poly.pdbx_strand_id
1 'polypeptide(L)'
;MTTTVDSPPMRRNTTNETQNTTSASSVKDAEVGAVVTSSRGKHKRVMYSQDEARLRTVKDVVEQMIAAVKANQTLNLNNAKNKASKKYGVDGTVRLTEIISAVPEEHKKSLLPQLRAKPVRTASGVAVVAVMSKPHRCPHIATTGNVCVYCPGGPDSDFEYSTQSYTGYEPTSMRAIRARYDPYAQARGRVDQLARLGHSTDKVEYVLMGGTFMSLPMDYRDYFIRNLHDALSGATSSSVDEAVRSSEHGKHRCVGMTIETRPDYCLGPHLRQMLKYGCTRLEIGLQSIYEDVARDTNRGHTVKAVNRCFREAKDAGFKVVAHMMPDLPNVGMERDYES
;
A
#
# COMPACT_ATOMS: atom_id res chain seq x y z
N MET A 1 22.24 -37.78 27.26
CA MET A 1 21.88 -38.55 26.05
C MET A 1 21.30 -37.54 25.06
N THR A 2 22.13 -37.13 24.12
CA THR A 2 21.87 -36.14 23.09
C THR A 2 21.41 -36.86 21.82
N THR A 3 20.21 -36.62 21.37
CA THR A 3 19.73 -37.10 20.06
C THR A 3 19.69 -35.90 19.09
N THR A 4 20.65 -35.93 18.18
CA THR A 4 20.68 -35.08 16.98
C THR A 4 19.70 -35.62 15.94
N VAL A 5 18.84 -34.76 15.41
CA VAL A 5 17.95 -35.09 14.28
C VAL A 5 18.57 -34.44 13.03
N ASP A 6 18.97 -35.32 12.11
CA ASP A 6 19.51 -34.98 10.79
C ASP A 6 18.37 -34.47 9.85
N SER A 7 18.63 -33.37 9.16
CA SER A 7 17.81 -32.88 8.07
C SER A 7 18.35 -33.37 6.71
N PRO A 8 17.49 -33.78 5.75
CA PRO A 8 17.94 -34.27 4.44
C PRO A 8 18.35 -33.12 3.49
N PRO A 9 19.27 -33.36 2.54
CA PRO A 9 19.84 -32.35 1.67
C PRO A 9 18.91 -31.96 0.52
N MET A 10 18.87 -30.64 0.25
CA MET A 10 18.19 -30.07 -0.93
C MET A 10 18.88 -30.48 -2.23
N ARG A 11 18.12 -31.01 -3.17
CA ARG A 11 18.55 -31.25 -4.55
C ARG A 11 18.65 -29.93 -5.31
N ARG A 12 19.82 -29.68 -5.89
CA ARG A 12 20.04 -28.60 -6.88
C ARG A 12 19.46 -29.05 -8.22
N ASN A 13 18.49 -28.29 -8.74
CA ASN A 13 18.10 -28.36 -10.14
C ASN A 13 18.92 -27.35 -10.93
N THR A 14 19.80 -27.85 -11.77
CA THR A 14 20.46 -27.10 -12.85
C THR A 14 19.47 -26.95 -14.01
N THR A 15 19.07 -25.73 -14.33
CA THR A 15 18.34 -25.43 -15.58
C THR A 15 19.23 -24.67 -16.53
N ASN A 16 19.31 -25.21 -17.75
CA ASN A 16 20.04 -24.74 -18.90
C ASN A 16 19.70 -23.31 -19.30
N GLU A 17 20.73 -22.50 -19.50
CA GLU A 17 20.68 -21.25 -20.23
C GLU A 17 20.47 -21.55 -21.72
N THR A 18 19.35 -21.10 -22.26
CA THR A 18 19.15 -20.98 -23.73
C THR A 18 19.23 -19.50 -24.07
N GLN A 19 20.33 -19.13 -24.70
CA GLN A 19 20.52 -17.82 -25.33
C GLN A 19 19.52 -17.66 -26.48
N ASN A 20 18.60 -16.73 -26.40
CA ASN A 20 17.82 -16.27 -27.53
C ASN A 20 18.27 -14.86 -27.93
N THR A 21 19.10 -14.83 -28.99
CA THR A 21 19.39 -13.63 -29.76
C THR A 21 18.16 -13.27 -30.58
N THR A 22 17.45 -12.21 -30.25
CA THR A 22 16.40 -11.64 -31.10
C THR A 22 16.95 -10.57 -31.99
N SER A 23 17.06 -10.91 -33.25
CA SER A 23 17.25 -10.00 -34.40
C SER A 23 16.02 -9.10 -34.54
N ALA A 24 16.24 -7.79 -34.65
CA ALA A 24 15.22 -6.82 -35.04
C ALA A 24 14.73 -7.10 -36.45
N SER A 25 13.50 -7.59 -36.59
CA SER A 25 12.78 -7.63 -37.87
C SER A 25 11.66 -6.59 -37.85
N SER A 26 11.71 -5.71 -38.84
CA SER A 26 10.69 -4.74 -39.20
C SER A 26 9.33 -5.41 -39.37
N VAL A 27 8.36 -5.10 -38.51
CA VAL A 27 6.97 -5.52 -38.69
C VAL A 27 6.31 -4.59 -39.66
N LYS A 28 6.12 -5.10 -40.90
CA LYS A 28 5.22 -4.53 -41.90
C LYS A 28 3.79 -4.72 -41.41
N ASP A 29 2.98 -3.66 -41.52
CA ASP A 29 1.56 -3.64 -41.27
C ASP A 29 0.84 -4.79 -42.00
N ALA A 30 0.34 -5.75 -41.26
CA ALA A 30 -0.57 -6.76 -41.73
C ALA A 30 -1.99 -6.39 -41.28
N GLU A 31 -2.78 -5.84 -42.20
CA GLU A 31 -4.22 -5.74 -42.06
C GLU A 31 -4.82 -7.16 -42.05
N VAL A 32 -5.21 -7.66 -40.90
CA VAL A 32 -6.03 -8.86 -40.79
C VAL A 32 -7.35 -8.48 -40.12
N GLY A 33 -8.27 -7.95 -40.92
CA GLY A 33 -9.66 -7.78 -40.53
C GLY A 33 -10.51 -8.88 -41.14
N ALA A 34 -11.05 -9.81 -40.32
CA ALA A 34 -12.04 -10.76 -40.81
C ALA A 34 -13.38 -10.03 -41.04
N VAL A 35 -13.80 -9.91 -42.30
CA VAL A 35 -15.08 -9.33 -42.69
C VAL A 35 -16.14 -10.42 -42.65
N VAL A 36 -17.07 -10.38 -41.69
CA VAL A 36 -18.30 -11.19 -41.74
C VAL A 36 -19.44 -10.31 -42.29
N THR A 37 -19.99 -10.66 -43.46
CA THR A 37 -21.11 -9.96 -44.06
C THR A 37 -22.42 -10.55 -43.55
N SER A 38 -23.24 -9.75 -42.85
CA SER A 38 -24.65 -10.04 -42.57
C SER A 38 -25.52 -9.39 -43.66
N SER A 39 -26.32 -10.19 -44.33
CA SER A 39 -27.26 -9.76 -45.38
C SER A 39 -28.56 -9.20 -44.78
N ARG A 40 -28.59 -7.95 -44.44
CA ARG A 40 -29.79 -7.05 -44.41
C ARG A 40 -29.38 -5.61 -44.13
N GLY A 41 -29.41 -4.82 -45.17
CA GLY A 41 -29.63 -3.36 -45.18
C GLY A 41 -28.68 -2.46 -44.39
N LYS A 42 -27.76 -1.78 -45.10
CA LYS A 42 -27.14 -0.47 -44.78
C LYS A 42 -26.36 -0.36 -43.46
N HIS A 43 -25.17 -0.83 -43.45
CA HIS A 43 -23.92 -0.46 -42.80
C HIS A 43 -23.09 -1.72 -42.52
N LYS A 44 -22.00 -1.93 -43.26
CA LYS A 44 -21.01 -2.97 -42.91
C LYS A 44 -20.40 -2.63 -41.57
N ARG A 45 -20.79 -3.33 -40.52
CA ARG A 45 -20.06 -3.29 -39.25
C ARG A 45 -18.82 -4.12 -39.39
N VAL A 46 -17.65 -3.50 -39.29
CA VAL A 46 -16.39 -4.21 -39.14
C VAL A 46 -16.40 -4.83 -37.75
N MET A 47 -16.34 -6.17 -37.64
CA MET A 47 -16.22 -6.87 -36.38
C MET A 47 -14.74 -7.02 -36.08
N TYR A 48 -14.31 -6.43 -34.97
CA TYR A 48 -12.96 -6.57 -34.42
C TYR A 48 -12.94 -7.71 -33.41
N SER A 49 -11.77 -8.33 -33.17
CA SER A 49 -11.57 -9.12 -31.96
C SER A 49 -11.76 -8.25 -30.71
N GLN A 50 -12.12 -8.82 -29.55
CA GLN A 50 -12.35 -8.03 -28.35
C GLN A 50 -11.09 -7.24 -27.94
N ASP A 51 -9.89 -7.79 -28.12
CA ASP A 51 -8.63 -7.11 -27.81
C ASP A 51 -8.37 -5.94 -28.77
N GLU A 52 -8.62 -6.13 -30.05
CA GLU A 52 -8.49 -5.06 -31.05
C GLU A 52 -9.54 -3.96 -30.85
N ALA A 53 -10.78 -4.34 -30.55
CA ALA A 53 -11.85 -3.39 -30.23
C ALA A 53 -11.50 -2.55 -29.01
N ARG A 54 -10.93 -3.16 -27.96
CA ARG A 54 -10.45 -2.46 -26.75
C ARG A 54 -9.31 -1.50 -27.10
N LEU A 55 -8.32 -1.94 -27.86
CA LEU A 55 -7.18 -1.09 -28.26
C LEU A 55 -7.65 0.14 -29.05
N ARG A 56 -8.54 -0.05 -30.03
CA ARG A 56 -9.13 1.02 -30.85
C ARG A 56 -9.97 1.97 -29.98
N THR A 57 -10.73 1.44 -29.04
CA THR A 57 -11.52 2.25 -28.08
C THR A 57 -10.61 3.12 -27.22
N VAL A 58 -9.55 2.55 -26.67
CA VAL A 58 -8.59 3.29 -25.83
C VAL A 58 -7.93 4.40 -26.64
N LYS A 59 -7.47 4.10 -27.86
CA LYS A 59 -6.86 5.09 -28.76
C LYS A 59 -7.82 6.24 -29.08
N ASP A 60 -9.05 5.94 -29.47
CA ASP A 60 -10.08 6.95 -29.79
C ASP A 60 -10.38 7.86 -28.57
N VAL A 61 -10.49 7.29 -27.38
CA VAL A 61 -10.72 8.08 -26.15
C VAL A 61 -9.53 9.00 -25.86
N VAL A 62 -8.29 8.52 -26.00
CA VAL A 62 -7.08 9.34 -25.79
C VAL A 62 -7.01 10.47 -26.80
N GLU A 63 -7.28 10.20 -28.09
CA GLU A 63 -7.33 11.22 -29.15
C GLU A 63 -8.39 12.30 -28.86
N GLN A 64 -9.60 11.92 -28.42
CA GLN A 64 -10.64 12.85 -28.01
C GLN A 64 -10.21 13.72 -26.83
N MET A 65 -9.50 13.15 -25.86
CA MET A 65 -8.98 13.91 -24.71
C MET A 65 -7.91 14.90 -25.14
N ILE A 66 -6.99 14.51 -26.01
CA ILE A 66 -5.95 15.39 -26.57
C ILE A 66 -6.61 16.56 -27.34
N ALA A 67 -7.61 16.26 -28.18
CA ALA A 67 -8.34 17.28 -28.91
C ALA A 67 -9.09 18.26 -27.99
N ALA A 68 -9.73 17.75 -26.94
CA ALA A 68 -10.43 18.59 -25.95
C ALA A 68 -9.47 19.53 -25.22
N VAL A 69 -8.30 19.03 -24.79
CA VAL A 69 -7.27 19.88 -24.14
C VAL A 69 -6.74 20.95 -25.09
N LYS A 70 -6.47 20.61 -26.35
CA LYS A 70 -6.04 21.59 -27.35
C LYS A 70 -7.09 22.65 -27.63
N ALA A 71 -8.38 22.28 -27.55
CA ALA A 71 -9.49 23.20 -27.73
C ALA A 71 -9.89 23.95 -26.43
N ASN A 72 -9.19 23.75 -25.32
CA ASN A 72 -9.50 24.25 -23.99
C ASN A 72 -10.94 23.91 -23.55
N GLN A 73 -11.39 22.69 -23.87
CA GLN A 73 -12.72 22.17 -23.55
C GLN A 73 -12.64 21.04 -22.54
N THR A 74 -13.70 20.86 -21.74
CA THR A 74 -13.84 19.73 -20.84
C THR A 74 -14.51 18.55 -21.53
N LEU A 75 -13.90 17.37 -21.47
CA LEU A 75 -14.45 16.12 -22.00
C LEU A 75 -15.08 15.30 -20.87
N ASN A 76 -16.33 14.88 -21.01
CA ASN A 76 -16.89 13.89 -20.12
C ASN A 76 -16.35 12.50 -20.47
N LEU A 77 -15.37 12.04 -19.68
CA LEU A 77 -14.65 10.80 -19.91
C LEU A 77 -15.57 9.56 -19.96
N ASN A 78 -16.59 9.48 -19.10
CA ASN A 78 -17.51 8.34 -19.09
C ASN A 78 -18.34 8.29 -20.37
N ASN A 79 -18.80 9.42 -20.84
CA ASN A 79 -19.53 9.51 -22.12
C ASN A 79 -18.63 9.15 -23.30
N ALA A 80 -17.40 9.63 -23.34
CA ALA A 80 -16.42 9.29 -24.37
C ALA A 80 -16.13 7.78 -24.40
N LYS A 81 -15.85 7.18 -23.24
CA LYS A 81 -15.67 5.73 -23.08
C LYS A 81 -16.86 4.94 -23.63
N ASN A 82 -18.07 5.29 -23.20
CA ASN A 82 -19.29 4.59 -23.58
C ASN A 82 -19.55 4.70 -25.10
N LYS A 83 -19.36 5.88 -25.69
CA LYS A 83 -19.52 6.10 -27.14
C LYS A 83 -18.49 5.30 -27.93
N ALA A 84 -17.22 5.36 -27.53
CA ALA A 84 -16.15 4.62 -28.20
C ALA A 84 -16.32 3.09 -28.03
N SER A 85 -16.67 2.59 -26.85
CA SER A 85 -16.94 1.16 -26.64
C SER A 85 -18.08 0.65 -27.53
N LYS A 86 -19.17 1.42 -27.66
CA LYS A 86 -20.27 1.10 -28.58
C LYS A 86 -19.84 1.14 -30.05
N LYS A 87 -19.01 2.11 -30.42
CA LYS A 87 -18.49 2.27 -31.79
C LYS A 87 -17.71 1.05 -32.27
N TYR A 88 -16.83 0.52 -31.41
CA TYR A 88 -15.95 -0.60 -31.74
C TYR A 88 -16.45 -1.97 -31.28
N GLY A 89 -17.59 -2.04 -30.57
CA GLY A 89 -18.19 -3.31 -30.14
C GLY A 89 -17.49 -3.97 -28.96
N VAL A 90 -16.99 -3.17 -28.01
CA VAL A 90 -16.35 -3.69 -26.79
C VAL A 90 -17.42 -4.16 -25.81
N ASP A 91 -17.27 -5.37 -25.28
CA ASP A 91 -18.10 -5.88 -24.19
C ASP A 91 -17.78 -5.11 -22.89
N GLY A 92 -18.75 -4.28 -22.47
CA GLY A 92 -18.59 -3.35 -21.35
C GLY A 92 -17.85 -2.06 -21.73
N THR A 93 -16.97 -1.59 -20.85
CA THR A 93 -16.17 -0.38 -21.07
C THR A 93 -14.69 -0.62 -20.78
N VAL A 94 -13.82 0.14 -21.46
CA VAL A 94 -12.38 0.11 -21.19
C VAL A 94 -12.05 0.65 -19.80
N ARG A 95 -11.03 0.08 -19.15
CA ARG A 95 -10.59 0.48 -17.82
C ARG A 95 -9.83 1.79 -17.86
N LEU A 96 -9.88 2.55 -16.78
CA LEU A 96 -9.14 3.80 -16.67
C LEU A 96 -7.61 3.59 -16.78
N THR A 97 -7.11 2.48 -16.25
CA THR A 97 -5.71 2.11 -16.32
C THR A 97 -5.23 1.85 -17.75
N GLU A 98 -6.09 1.31 -18.61
CA GLU A 98 -5.78 1.09 -20.04
C GLU A 98 -5.64 2.44 -20.76
N ILE A 99 -6.50 3.40 -20.45
CA ILE A 99 -6.43 4.75 -21.00
C ILE A 99 -5.15 5.46 -20.53
N ILE A 100 -4.86 5.41 -19.20
CA ILE A 100 -3.66 6.03 -18.62
C ILE A 100 -2.38 5.46 -19.25
N SER A 101 -2.31 4.15 -19.46
CA SER A 101 -1.14 3.52 -20.08
C SER A 101 -0.93 3.88 -21.54
N ALA A 102 -2.00 4.24 -22.26
CA ALA A 102 -1.98 4.62 -23.64
C ALA A 102 -1.75 6.13 -23.90
N VAL A 103 -1.71 6.95 -22.85
CA VAL A 103 -1.42 8.40 -22.99
C VAL A 103 0.03 8.58 -23.44
N PRO A 104 0.30 9.27 -24.56
CA PRO A 104 1.64 9.59 -24.99
C PRO A 104 2.39 10.44 -23.95
N GLU A 105 3.71 10.23 -23.85
CA GLU A 105 4.54 10.87 -22.82
C GLU A 105 4.40 12.40 -22.81
N GLU A 106 4.41 12.99 -24.01
CA GLU A 106 4.26 14.44 -24.25
C GLU A 106 2.94 15.03 -23.70
N HIS A 107 1.88 14.21 -23.60
CA HIS A 107 0.56 14.63 -23.12
C HIS A 107 0.30 14.23 -21.66
N LYS A 108 1.19 13.49 -21.01
CA LYS A 108 0.97 13.03 -19.64
C LYS A 108 0.73 14.17 -18.65
N LYS A 109 1.52 15.25 -18.74
CA LYS A 109 1.37 16.40 -17.81
C LYS A 109 -0.02 17.03 -17.88
N SER A 110 -0.62 17.11 -19.06
CA SER A 110 -1.94 17.73 -19.26
C SER A 110 -3.11 16.80 -18.99
N LEU A 111 -2.96 15.50 -19.30
CA LEU A 111 -4.07 14.53 -19.25
C LEU A 111 -4.16 13.76 -17.93
N LEU A 112 -3.04 13.40 -17.29
CA LEU A 112 -3.06 12.61 -16.06
C LEU A 112 -3.85 13.23 -14.91
N PRO A 113 -3.87 14.56 -14.69
CA PRO A 113 -4.71 15.15 -13.66
C PRO A 113 -6.21 14.86 -13.84
N GLN A 114 -6.67 14.77 -15.11
CA GLN A 114 -8.06 14.45 -15.46
C GLN A 114 -8.39 12.96 -15.40
N LEU A 115 -7.36 12.09 -15.50
CA LEU A 115 -7.47 10.63 -15.49
C LEU A 115 -7.22 10.01 -14.12
N ARG A 116 -6.84 10.80 -13.12
CA ARG A 116 -6.52 10.29 -11.79
C ARG A 116 -7.72 9.63 -11.13
N ALA A 117 -7.59 8.34 -10.78
CA ALA A 117 -8.62 7.61 -10.05
C ALA A 117 -8.63 8.00 -8.56
N LYS A 118 -9.77 8.47 -8.05
CA LYS A 118 -9.92 8.92 -6.65
C LYS A 118 -8.87 9.99 -6.27
N PRO A 119 -8.93 11.18 -6.88
CA PRO A 119 -7.90 12.22 -6.76
C PRO A 119 -7.62 12.65 -5.31
N VAL A 120 -8.59 12.50 -4.40
CA VAL A 120 -8.46 12.82 -2.98
C VAL A 120 -7.30 12.07 -2.29
N ARG A 121 -6.92 10.87 -2.78
CA ARG A 121 -5.87 10.05 -2.17
C ARG A 121 -4.49 10.69 -2.16
N THR A 122 -4.21 11.60 -3.07
CA THR A 122 -2.95 12.33 -3.17
C THR A 122 -3.18 13.83 -3.32
N ALA A 123 -4.31 14.34 -2.81
CA ALA A 123 -4.64 15.77 -2.85
C ALA A 123 -3.61 16.61 -2.08
N SER A 124 -3.02 16.06 -1.02
CA SER A 124 -1.93 16.69 -0.26
C SER A 124 -0.59 16.76 -1.01
N GLY A 125 -0.48 16.12 -2.18
CA GLY A 125 0.78 15.96 -2.90
C GLY A 125 1.66 14.82 -2.37
N VAL A 126 1.19 14.04 -1.40
CA VAL A 126 1.90 12.90 -0.82
C VAL A 126 1.12 11.60 -1.04
N ALA A 127 1.81 10.55 -1.46
CA ALA A 127 1.26 9.22 -1.62
C ALA A 127 1.42 8.42 -0.32
N VAL A 128 0.31 8.12 0.34
CA VAL A 128 0.34 7.31 1.57
C VAL A 128 0.39 5.82 1.20
N VAL A 129 1.39 5.12 1.74
CA VAL A 129 1.64 3.70 1.53
C VAL A 129 1.63 2.97 2.87
N ALA A 130 0.50 2.34 3.18
CA ALA A 130 0.39 1.49 4.36
C ALA A 130 0.97 0.10 4.07
N VAL A 131 1.83 -0.35 4.97
CA VAL A 131 2.52 -1.65 4.98
C VAL A 131 2.33 -2.31 6.34
N MET A 132 2.39 -3.64 6.40
CA MET A 132 2.11 -4.38 7.63
C MET A 132 3.24 -5.37 7.94
N SER A 133 3.65 -5.41 9.20
CA SER A 133 4.61 -6.40 9.71
C SER A 133 3.98 -7.80 9.74
N LYS A 134 4.85 -8.83 9.74
CA LYS A 134 4.39 -10.23 9.87
C LYS A 134 3.56 -10.43 11.14
N PRO A 135 2.65 -11.41 11.15
CA PRO A 135 1.91 -11.80 12.35
C PRO A 135 2.84 -12.03 13.55
N HIS A 136 2.49 -11.47 14.68
CA HIS A 136 3.16 -11.68 15.97
C HIS A 136 2.20 -11.42 17.11
N ARG A 137 2.45 -12.06 18.23
CA ARG A 137 1.64 -11.88 19.43
C ARG A 137 1.92 -10.54 20.08
N CYS A 138 0.88 -9.92 20.62
CA CYS A 138 1.04 -8.69 21.39
C CYS A 138 1.90 -8.95 22.64
N PRO A 139 2.93 -8.13 22.90
CA PRO A 139 3.88 -8.41 23.96
C PRO A 139 3.27 -8.39 25.36
N HIS A 140 2.16 -7.64 25.59
CA HIS A 140 1.56 -7.57 26.92
C HIS A 140 0.87 -8.87 27.34
N ILE A 141 0.57 -9.79 26.43
CA ILE A 141 0.01 -11.12 26.74
C ILE A 141 0.94 -11.86 27.72
N ALA A 142 2.24 -11.69 27.59
CA ALA A 142 3.20 -12.27 28.52
C ALA A 142 3.08 -11.72 29.95
N THR A 143 2.54 -10.51 30.12
CA THR A 143 2.38 -9.85 31.43
C THR A 143 0.98 -10.04 31.99
N THR A 144 -0.05 -9.94 31.17
CA THR A 144 -1.46 -9.95 31.59
C THR A 144 -2.15 -11.29 31.37
N GLY A 145 -1.50 -12.22 30.63
CA GLY A 145 -2.03 -13.53 30.32
C GLY A 145 -3.03 -13.57 29.16
N ASN A 146 -3.53 -12.41 28.69
CA ASN A 146 -4.59 -12.36 27.70
C ASN A 146 -4.46 -11.14 26.75
N VAL A 147 -5.22 -11.14 25.65
CA VAL A 147 -5.38 -9.99 24.75
C VAL A 147 -6.28 -8.92 25.36
N CYS A 148 -6.29 -7.71 24.79
CA CYS A 148 -7.32 -6.71 25.13
C CYS A 148 -8.71 -7.24 24.78
N VAL A 149 -9.72 -6.92 25.60
CA VAL A 149 -11.12 -7.37 25.43
C VAL A 149 -11.68 -7.03 24.04
N TYR A 150 -11.28 -5.89 23.51
CA TYR A 150 -11.72 -5.39 22.20
C TYR A 150 -10.81 -5.80 21.05
N CYS A 151 -9.82 -6.66 21.24
CA CYS A 151 -8.88 -7.02 20.19
C CYS A 151 -9.59 -7.85 19.11
N PRO A 152 -9.64 -7.37 17.85
CA PRO A 152 -10.47 -8.00 16.81
C PRO A 152 -9.86 -9.29 16.26
N GLY A 153 -8.54 -9.52 16.45
CA GLY A 153 -7.85 -10.67 15.91
C GLY A 153 -6.35 -10.65 16.13
N GLY A 154 -5.68 -11.65 15.60
CA GLY A 154 -4.24 -11.86 15.70
C GLY A 154 -3.87 -13.30 15.36
N PRO A 155 -2.60 -13.72 15.55
CA PRO A 155 -2.12 -15.05 15.22
C PRO A 155 -2.85 -16.19 15.94
N ASP A 156 -3.47 -15.91 17.07
CA ASP A 156 -4.21 -16.88 17.91
C ASP A 156 -5.73 -16.83 17.66
N SER A 157 -6.20 -16.07 16.66
CA SER A 157 -7.61 -16.01 16.26
C SER A 157 -7.92 -17.05 15.17
N ASP A 158 -9.21 -17.16 14.79
CA ASP A 158 -9.67 -18.04 13.70
C ASP A 158 -8.95 -17.79 12.36
N PHE A 159 -8.30 -16.63 12.21
CA PHE A 159 -7.52 -16.27 11.04
C PHE A 159 -6.04 -16.05 11.41
N GLU A 160 -5.28 -17.12 11.55
CA GLU A 160 -3.89 -17.16 12.01
C GLU A 160 -2.91 -16.29 11.19
N TYR A 161 -3.26 -15.96 9.95
CA TYR A 161 -2.45 -15.09 9.09
C TYR A 161 -2.61 -13.61 9.40
N SER A 162 -3.45 -13.23 10.35
CA SER A 162 -3.62 -11.84 10.73
C SER A 162 -2.57 -11.39 11.75
N THR A 163 -2.10 -10.16 11.58
CA THR A 163 -1.27 -9.50 12.59
C THR A 163 -2.15 -9.09 13.78
N GLN A 164 -1.60 -9.11 15.00
CA GLN A 164 -2.32 -8.70 16.21
C GLN A 164 -2.97 -7.32 16.04
N SER A 165 -4.17 -7.18 16.54
CA SER A 165 -5.07 -6.02 16.43
C SER A 165 -5.72 -5.84 15.06
N TYR A 166 -5.64 -6.84 14.18
CA TYR A 166 -6.29 -6.86 12.86
C TYR A 166 -7.04 -8.17 12.64
N THR A 167 -8.11 -8.12 11.84
CA THR A 167 -8.90 -9.30 11.48
C THR A 167 -8.30 -10.10 10.32
N GLY A 168 -7.39 -9.48 9.54
CA GLY A 168 -6.87 -10.05 8.30
C GLY A 168 -7.67 -9.67 7.05
N TYR A 169 -8.87 -9.13 7.20
CA TYR A 169 -9.75 -8.73 6.08
C TYR A 169 -9.62 -7.26 5.71
N GLU A 170 -8.89 -6.46 6.44
CA GLU A 170 -8.61 -5.06 6.09
C GLU A 170 -7.82 -4.98 4.78
N PRO A 171 -8.03 -3.91 3.99
CA PRO A 171 -7.35 -3.76 2.70
C PRO A 171 -5.81 -3.83 2.78
N THR A 172 -5.21 -3.38 3.89
CA THR A 172 -3.76 -3.47 4.10
C THR A 172 -3.35 -4.89 4.45
N SER A 173 -4.06 -5.56 5.36
CA SER A 173 -3.84 -6.96 5.74
C SER A 173 -3.89 -7.88 4.51
N MET A 174 -4.94 -7.74 3.68
CA MET A 174 -5.09 -8.52 2.46
C MET A 174 -3.95 -8.31 1.45
N ARG A 175 -3.39 -7.10 1.35
CA ARG A 175 -2.20 -6.84 0.52
C ARG A 175 -0.94 -7.47 1.11
N ALA A 176 -0.76 -7.34 2.42
CA ALA A 176 0.38 -7.89 3.14
C ALA A 176 0.41 -9.43 3.03
N ILE A 177 -0.73 -10.10 3.24
CA ILE A 177 -0.88 -11.55 3.08
C ILE A 177 -0.49 -11.98 1.66
N ARG A 178 -1.01 -11.31 0.62
CA ARG A 178 -0.66 -11.60 -0.78
C ARG A 178 0.83 -11.41 -1.07
N ALA A 179 1.46 -10.44 -0.43
CA ALA A 179 2.90 -10.18 -0.49
C ALA A 179 3.70 -11.06 0.49
N ARG A 180 3.06 -12.03 1.19
CA ARG A 180 3.69 -12.86 2.24
C ARG A 180 4.43 -12.02 3.27
N TYR A 181 3.90 -10.85 3.60
CA TYR A 181 4.50 -9.87 4.52
C TYR A 181 5.90 -9.37 4.13
N ASP A 182 6.32 -9.59 2.89
CA ASP A 182 7.57 -9.05 2.38
C ASP A 182 7.46 -7.51 2.27
N PRO A 183 8.33 -6.74 2.95
CA PRO A 183 8.21 -5.28 2.99
C PRO A 183 8.47 -4.61 1.63
N TYR A 184 9.45 -5.12 0.87
CA TYR A 184 9.77 -4.58 -0.45
C TYR A 184 8.60 -4.74 -1.42
N ALA A 185 8.04 -5.96 -1.48
CA ALA A 185 6.91 -6.27 -2.36
C ALA A 185 5.65 -5.46 -2.00
N GLN A 186 5.35 -5.28 -0.70
CA GLN A 186 4.24 -4.44 -0.23
C GLN A 186 4.41 -2.99 -0.69
N ALA A 187 5.58 -2.40 -0.42
CA ALA A 187 5.88 -1.01 -0.72
C ALA A 187 5.91 -0.77 -2.23
N ARG A 188 6.71 -1.53 -2.97
CA ARG A 188 6.86 -1.38 -4.42
C ARG A 188 5.54 -1.62 -5.15
N GLY A 189 4.84 -2.71 -4.82
CA GLY A 189 3.55 -3.03 -5.43
C GLY A 189 2.50 -1.93 -5.21
N ARG A 190 2.52 -1.25 -4.06
CA ARG A 190 1.59 -0.15 -3.78
C ARG A 190 1.97 1.13 -4.50
N VAL A 191 3.25 1.48 -4.57
CA VAL A 191 3.74 2.63 -5.34
C VAL A 191 3.39 2.46 -6.82
N ASP A 192 3.68 1.29 -7.40
CA ASP A 192 3.36 0.98 -8.79
C ASP A 192 1.86 1.02 -9.08
N GLN A 193 1.04 0.51 -8.15
CA GLN A 193 -0.42 0.59 -8.26
C GLN A 193 -0.91 2.05 -8.29
N LEU A 194 -0.40 2.91 -7.42
CA LEU A 194 -0.76 4.32 -7.38
C LEU A 194 -0.32 5.03 -8.68
N ALA A 195 0.89 4.78 -9.15
CA ALA A 195 1.39 5.32 -10.41
C ALA A 195 0.51 4.91 -11.61
N ARG A 196 0.13 3.62 -11.70
CA ARG A 196 -0.80 3.12 -12.74
C ARG A 196 -2.20 3.76 -12.68
N LEU A 197 -2.61 4.25 -11.52
CA LEU A 197 -3.87 4.98 -11.33
C LEU A 197 -3.74 6.50 -11.56
N GLY A 198 -2.60 6.97 -12.09
CA GLY A 198 -2.34 8.37 -12.43
C GLY A 198 -1.94 9.25 -11.24
N HIS A 199 -1.61 8.66 -10.08
CA HIS A 199 -1.13 9.44 -8.93
C HIS A 199 0.37 9.75 -9.05
N SER A 200 0.77 10.94 -8.57
CA SER A 200 2.19 11.22 -8.32
C SER A 200 2.66 10.41 -7.12
N THR A 201 3.85 9.83 -7.25
CA THR A 201 4.49 9.00 -6.22
C THR A 201 5.92 9.49 -5.92
N ASP A 202 6.22 10.74 -6.26
CA ASP A 202 7.52 11.38 -5.98
C ASP A 202 7.75 11.59 -4.48
N LYS A 203 6.67 11.77 -3.71
CA LYS A 203 6.69 11.88 -2.25
C LYS A 203 5.81 10.79 -1.64
N VAL A 204 6.41 9.95 -0.82
CA VAL A 204 5.75 8.83 -0.16
C VAL A 204 5.82 9.00 1.35
N GLU A 205 4.70 8.82 2.01
CA GLU A 205 4.61 8.64 3.46
C GLU A 205 4.27 7.18 3.76
N TYR A 206 5.10 6.51 4.54
CA TYR A 206 4.82 5.17 5.03
C TYR A 206 3.96 5.20 6.29
N VAL A 207 3.03 4.23 6.39
CA VAL A 207 2.32 3.91 7.62
C VAL A 207 2.60 2.44 7.93
N LEU A 208 3.41 2.20 8.98
CA LEU A 208 3.75 0.87 9.46
C LEU A 208 2.68 0.41 10.46
N MET A 209 1.91 -0.56 10.02
CA MET A 209 0.84 -1.20 10.76
C MET A 209 1.32 -2.53 11.34
N GLY A 210 0.65 -3.00 12.39
CA GLY A 210 0.95 -4.29 13.00
C GLY A 210 0.95 -4.29 14.51
N GLY A 211 0.19 -3.35 15.10
CA GLY A 211 -0.10 -3.28 16.53
C GLY A 211 1.06 -2.81 17.41
N THR A 212 2.18 -3.49 17.38
CA THR A 212 3.36 -3.12 18.20
C THR A 212 4.65 -3.47 17.47
N PHE A 213 4.92 -2.78 16.37
CA PHE A 213 6.10 -3.04 15.54
C PHE A 213 7.41 -3.04 16.34
N MET A 214 7.54 -2.13 17.32
CA MET A 214 8.75 -1.99 18.13
C MET A 214 9.00 -3.17 19.11
N SER A 215 8.05 -4.07 19.28
CA SER A 215 8.25 -5.30 20.08
C SER A 215 8.91 -6.44 19.30
N LEU A 216 8.97 -6.34 17.98
CA LEU A 216 9.60 -7.34 17.13
C LEU A 216 11.13 -7.34 17.32
N PRO A 217 11.83 -8.45 17.05
CA PRO A 217 13.28 -8.52 17.10
C PRO A 217 13.94 -7.43 16.25
N MET A 218 15.09 -6.91 16.72
CA MET A 218 15.75 -5.77 16.08
C MET A 218 16.21 -6.07 14.65
N ASP A 219 16.73 -7.27 14.43
CA ASP A 219 17.15 -7.77 13.11
C ASP A 219 15.99 -7.77 12.10
N TYR A 220 14.80 -8.21 12.54
CA TYR A 220 13.60 -8.15 11.69
C TYR A 220 13.16 -6.71 11.43
N ARG A 221 13.19 -5.83 12.43
CA ARG A 221 12.83 -4.42 12.25
C ARG A 221 13.77 -3.73 11.27
N ASP A 222 15.07 -3.94 11.42
CA ASP A 222 16.09 -3.38 10.53
C ASP A 222 15.96 -3.92 9.10
N TYR A 223 15.71 -5.23 8.94
CA TYR A 223 15.37 -5.84 7.65
C TYR A 223 14.13 -5.18 7.03
N PHE A 224 13.06 -5.02 7.81
CA PHE A 224 11.79 -4.48 7.34
C PHE A 224 11.96 -3.02 6.86
N ILE A 225 12.53 -2.16 7.70
CA ILE A 225 12.75 -0.74 7.41
C ILE A 225 13.68 -0.54 6.21
N ARG A 226 14.81 -1.26 6.17
CA ARG A 226 15.73 -1.20 5.05
C ARG A 226 15.04 -1.49 3.73
N ASN A 227 14.27 -2.57 3.66
CA ASN A 227 13.57 -2.95 2.44
C ASN A 227 12.46 -1.96 2.04
N LEU A 228 11.82 -1.26 2.98
CA LEU A 228 10.87 -0.19 2.64
C LEU A 228 11.58 0.97 1.93
N HIS A 229 12.71 1.43 2.43
CA HIS A 229 13.48 2.50 1.82
C HIS A 229 14.08 2.08 0.48
N ASP A 230 14.60 0.85 0.37
CA ASP A 230 15.11 0.28 -0.87
C ASP A 230 14.01 0.18 -1.94
N ALA A 231 12.76 -0.13 -1.57
CA ALA A 231 11.64 -0.18 -2.50
C ALA A 231 11.32 1.20 -3.14
N LEU A 232 11.67 2.31 -2.50
CA LEU A 232 11.51 3.65 -3.05
C LEU A 232 12.69 4.06 -3.90
N SER A 233 13.92 3.90 -3.40
CA SER A 233 15.14 4.28 -4.09
C SER A 233 15.48 3.37 -5.27
N GLY A 234 15.05 2.09 -5.20
CA GLY A 234 15.50 1.03 -6.14
C GLY A 234 16.90 0.52 -5.86
N ALA A 235 17.51 0.93 -4.74
CA ALA A 235 18.81 0.44 -4.27
C ALA A 235 18.67 -0.91 -3.55
N THR A 236 19.81 -1.53 -3.28
CA THR A 236 19.95 -2.65 -2.35
C THR A 236 20.99 -2.24 -1.32
N SER A 237 20.53 -1.76 -0.18
CA SER A 237 21.40 -1.18 0.84
C SER A 237 21.93 -2.25 1.80
N SER A 238 23.13 -2.02 2.34
CA SER A 238 23.76 -2.91 3.33
C SER A 238 23.28 -2.63 4.76
N SER A 239 22.81 -1.42 5.02
CA SER A 239 22.35 -0.97 6.34
C SER A 239 21.09 -0.09 6.26
N VAL A 240 20.43 0.10 7.40
CA VAL A 240 19.27 1.01 7.51
C VAL A 240 19.68 2.46 7.21
N ASP A 241 20.83 2.90 7.74
CA ASP A 241 21.32 4.28 7.52
C ASP A 241 21.60 4.57 6.05
N GLU A 242 22.12 3.58 5.31
CA GLU A 242 22.31 3.70 3.87
C GLU A 242 20.97 3.76 3.12
N ALA A 243 20.03 2.89 3.47
CA ALA A 243 18.71 2.86 2.84
C ALA A 243 17.93 4.16 3.05
N VAL A 244 17.94 4.71 4.27
CA VAL A 244 17.31 5.99 4.60
C VAL A 244 17.88 7.10 3.72
N ARG A 245 19.23 7.25 3.69
CA ARG A 245 19.90 8.27 2.85
C ARG A 245 19.59 8.10 1.37
N SER A 246 19.59 6.87 0.87
CA SER A 246 19.28 6.59 -0.54
C SER A 246 17.85 6.98 -0.92
N SER A 247 16.89 6.77 -0.02
CA SER A 247 15.49 7.11 -0.27
C SER A 247 15.19 8.62 -0.21
N GLU A 248 16.07 9.44 0.38
CA GLU A 248 15.93 10.91 0.40
C GLU A 248 16.19 11.53 -0.98
N HIS A 249 17.00 10.88 -1.81
CA HIS A 249 17.45 11.39 -3.10
C HIS A 249 16.87 10.63 -4.30
N GLY A 250 16.12 9.57 -4.06
CA GLY A 250 15.52 8.73 -5.09
C GLY A 250 14.39 9.40 -5.90
N LYS A 251 13.97 8.75 -6.96
CA LYS A 251 12.78 9.15 -7.75
C LYS A 251 11.52 9.20 -6.89
N HIS A 252 11.37 8.24 -6.01
CA HIS A 252 10.34 8.20 -4.98
C HIS A 252 11.03 8.46 -3.65
N ARG A 253 10.65 9.52 -2.94
CA ARG A 253 11.30 9.93 -1.70
C ARG A 253 10.41 9.62 -0.50
N CYS A 254 11.01 9.02 0.53
CA CYS A 254 10.34 8.89 1.82
C CYS A 254 10.34 10.27 2.51
N VAL A 255 9.18 10.92 2.54
CA VAL A 255 9.02 12.25 3.17
C VAL A 255 8.43 12.15 4.57
N GLY A 256 8.00 10.97 4.98
CA GLY A 256 7.48 10.71 6.31
C GLY A 256 7.29 9.22 6.54
N MET A 257 7.41 8.82 7.79
CA MET A 257 7.13 7.47 8.25
C MET A 257 6.35 7.55 9.57
N THR A 258 5.25 6.82 9.59
CA THR A 258 4.41 6.65 10.77
C THR A 258 4.58 5.23 11.30
N ILE A 259 4.74 5.07 12.60
CA ILE A 259 4.79 3.77 13.27
C ILE A 259 3.66 3.69 14.29
N GLU A 260 2.82 2.67 14.16
CA GLU A 260 1.84 2.30 15.19
C GLU A 260 2.56 1.60 16.34
N THR A 261 2.29 2.01 17.57
CA THR A 261 2.93 1.42 18.74
C THR A 261 2.05 1.53 19.99
N ARG A 262 2.48 0.81 21.01
CA ARG A 262 1.95 0.90 22.39
C ARG A 262 2.80 1.87 23.22
N PRO A 263 2.24 2.51 24.24
CA PRO A 263 2.99 3.42 25.10
C PRO A 263 4.22 2.78 25.77
N ASP A 264 4.14 1.51 26.14
CA ASP A 264 5.22 0.75 26.78
C ASP A 264 6.37 0.39 25.79
N TYR A 265 6.12 0.48 24.49
CA TYR A 265 7.11 0.34 23.41
C TYR A 265 7.44 1.68 22.72
N CYS A 266 7.26 2.79 23.40
CA CYS A 266 7.51 4.13 22.91
C CYS A 266 8.27 4.99 23.94
N LEU A 267 9.29 4.42 24.56
CA LEU A 267 10.17 5.09 25.53
C LEU A 267 11.53 5.39 24.92
N GLY A 268 12.39 6.13 25.62
CA GLY A 268 13.66 6.64 25.13
C GLY A 268 14.47 5.73 24.18
N PRO A 269 14.74 4.44 24.49
CA PRO A 269 15.44 3.54 23.57
C PRO A 269 14.67 3.29 22.27
N HIS A 270 13.33 3.12 22.34
CA HIS A 270 12.49 2.92 21.17
C HIS A 270 12.44 4.19 20.29
N LEU A 271 12.30 5.36 20.93
CA LEU A 271 12.28 6.66 20.24
C LEU A 271 13.58 6.90 19.48
N ARG A 272 14.74 6.62 20.10
CA ARG A 272 16.05 6.71 19.41
C ARG A 272 16.15 5.80 18.20
N GLN A 273 15.62 4.57 18.32
CA GLN A 273 15.60 3.64 17.19
C GLN A 273 14.67 4.12 16.07
N MET A 274 13.49 4.59 16.43
CA MET A 274 12.53 5.12 15.44
C MET A 274 13.05 6.37 14.70
N LEU A 275 13.82 7.23 15.37
CA LEU A 275 14.53 8.34 14.71
C LEU A 275 15.52 7.84 13.65
N LYS A 276 16.30 6.79 13.95
CA LYS A 276 17.22 6.17 12.98
C LYS A 276 16.50 5.57 11.78
N TYR A 277 15.27 5.12 11.96
CA TYR A 277 14.42 4.59 10.89
C TYR A 277 13.86 5.68 9.96
N GLY A 278 14.04 6.95 10.29
CA GLY A 278 13.42 8.07 9.59
C GLY A 278 11.94 8.27 9.96
N CYS A 279 11.51 7.74 11.10
CA CYS A 279 10.15 7.92 11.59
C CYS A 279 9.89 9.39 11.96
N THR A 280 8.72 9.91 11.56
CA THR A 280 8.32 11.30 11.77
C THR A 280 7.05 11.45 12.59
N ARG A 281 6.24 10.38 12.65
CA ARG A 281 4.96 10.37 13.36
C ARG A 281 4.76 9.05 14.09
N LEU A 282 4.18 9.15 15.28
CA LEU A 282 3.79 7.99 16.08
C LEU A 282 2.28 7.95 16.23
N GLU A 283 1.71 6.78 16.02
CA GLU A 283 0.30 6.49 16.31
C GLU A 283 0.23 5.60 17.55
N ILE A 284 -0.25 6.19 18.66
CA ILE A 284 -0.15 5.59 19.97
C ILE A 284 -1.55 5.21 20.45
N GLY A 285 -1.73 3.94 20.75
CA GLY A 285 -2.99 3.42 21.26
C GLY A 285 -3.22 3.83 22.72
N LEU A 286 -3.87 4.96 22.95
CA LEU A 286 -4.38 5.39 24.25
C LEU A 286 -5.67 4.66 24.59
N GLN A 287 -6.63 4.69 23.67
CA GLN A 287 -7.96 4.07 23.68
C GLN A 287 -8.96 4.77 24.62
N SER A 288 -8.60 5.05 25.86
CA SER A 288 -9.39 5.78 26.85
C SER A 288 -8.48 6.54 27.81
N ILE A 289 -8.96 7.66 28.33
CA ILE A 289 -8.26 8.46 29.36
C ILE A 289 -8.51 7.94 30.77
N TYR A 290 -9.34 6.92 30.95
CA TYR A 290 -9.76 6.40 32.22
C TYR A 290 -8.99 5.13 32.64
N GLU A 291 -8.40 5.14 33.85
CA GLU A 291 -7.55 4.06 34.32
C GLU A 291 -8.34 2.77 34.60
N ASP A 292 -9.59 2.89 35.11
CA ASP A 292 -10.49 1.77 35.31
C ASP A 292 -10.85 1.08 33.97
N VAL A 293 -11.14 1.86 32.94
CA VAL A 293 -11.43 1.33 31.62
C VAL A 293 -10.22 0.61 31.03
N ALA A 294 -9.02 1.18 31.16
CA ALA A 294 -7.79 0.54 30.71
C ALA A 294 -7.55 -0.82 31.39
N ARG A 295 -7.84 -0.91 32.71
CA ARG A 295 -7.77 -2.15 33.49
C ARG A 295 -8.83 -3.15 33.05
N ASP A 296 -10.10 -2.72 32.99
CA ASP A 296 -11.24 -3.58 32.73
C ASP A 296 -11.19 -4.17 31.29
N THR A 297 -10.57 -3.44 30.35
CA THR A 297 -10.33 -3.90 28.98
C THR A 297 -9.01 -4.65 28.80
N ASN A 298 -8.29 -4.95 29.88
CA ASN A 298 -6.99 -5.64 29.85
C ASN A 298 -5.95 -4.96 28.95
N ARG A 299 -5.85 -3.62 28.98
CA ARG A 299 -4.97 -2.86 28.10
C ARG A 299 -3.48 -3.09 28.41
N GLY A 300 -3.13 -3.40 29.64
CA GLY A 300 -1.78 -3.76 30.09
C GLY A 300 -0.81 -2.58 30.24
N HIS A 301 -1.31 -1.33 30.24
CA HIS A 301 -0.56 -0.13 30.59
C HIS A 301 -1.47 0.89 31.27
N THR A 302 -0.88 1.82 32.00
CA THR A 302 -1.60 2.88 32.73
C THR A 302 -1.72 4.15 31.88
N VAL A 303 -2.70 4.99 32.21
CA VAL A 303 -2.84 6.35 31.61
C VAL A 303 -1.59 7.19 31.92
N LYS A 304 -1.00 7.05 33.11
CA LYS A 304 0.27 7.71 33.46
C LYS A 304 1.42 7.30 32.52
N ALA A 305 1.50 6.04 32.11
CA ALA A 305 2.49 5.57 31.15
C ALA A 305 2.28 6.21 29.75
N VAL A 306 1.01 6.39 29.35
CA VAL A 306 0.68 7.11 28.11
C VAL A 306 1.15 8.57 28.18
N ASN A 307 0.84 9.29 29.27
CA ASN A 307 1.24 10.68 29.44
C ASN A 307 2.76 10.85 29.34
N ARG A 308 3.52 9.94 29.98
CA ARG A 308 4.98 9.91 29.84
C ARG A 308 5.43 9.68 28.42
N CYS A 309 4.85 8.70 27.75
CA CYS A 309 5.15 8.36 26.35
C CYS A 309 4.90 9.56 25.44
N PHE A 310 3.77 10.25 25.55
CA PHE A 310 3.43 11.42 24.74
C PHE A 310 4.44 12.55 24.94
N ARG A 311 4.80 12.84 26.19
CA ARG A 311 5.80 13.86 26.52
C ARG A 311 7.15 13.52 25.89
N GLU A 312 7.69 12.32 26.13
CA GLU A 312 8.98 11.90 25.58
C GLU A 312 8.98 11.90 24.03
N ALA A 313 7.88 11.49 23.41
CA ALA A 313 7.72 11.51 21.95
C ALA A 313 7.70 12.93 21.39
N LYS A 314 6.99 13.87 22.04
CA LYS A 314 6.95 15.28 21.64
C LYS A 314 8.29 15.96 21.85
N ASP A 315 8.97 15.71 22.98
CA ASP A 315 10.29 16.23 23.29
C ASP A 315 11.35 15.74 22.27
N ALA A 316 11.17 14.51 21.74
CA ALA A 316 12.00 13.96 20.67
C ALA A 316 11.66 14.50 19.25
N GLY A 317 10.64 15.36 19.12
CA GLY A 317 10.26 16.01 17.86
C GLY A 317 9.25 15.24 17.00
N PHE A 318 8.69 14.14 17.46
CA PHE A 318 7.68 13.40 16.70
C PHE A 318 6.33 14.14 16.64
N LYS A 319 5.64 13.97 15.52
CA LYS A 319 4.18 14.16 15.49
C LYS A 319 3.53 12.98 16.22
N VAL A 320 2.52 13.26 17.03
CA VAL A 320 1.83 12.22 17.82
C VAL A 320 0.35 12.24 17.48
N VAL A 321 -0.19 11.06 17.23
CA VAL A 321 -1.62 10.78 17.06
C VAL A 321 -2.06 9.83 18.15
N ALA A 322 -3.13 10.19 18.86
CA ALA A 322 -3.77 9.29 19.82
C ALA A 322 -4.85 8.48 19.12
N HIS A 323 -4.77 7.15 19.24
CA HIS A 323 -5.89 6.29 18.88
C HIS A 323 -6.84 6.21 20.07
N MET A 324 -8.09 6.64 19.87
CA MET A 324 -9.17 6.58 20.82
C MET A 324 -10.19 5.53 20.37
N MET A 325 -10.85 4.90 21.34
CA MET A 325 -11.95 3.95 21.09
C MET A 325 -13.16 4.35 21.90
N PRO A 326 -14.18 4.93 21.27
CA PRO A 326 -15.47 5.15 21.94
C PRO A 326 -16.19 3.83 22.17
N ASP A 327 -17.15 3.85 23.07
CA ASP A 327 -18.03 2.72 23.40
C ASP A 327 -17.27 1.48 23.93
N LEU A 328 -16.19 1.70 24.68
CA LEU A 328 -15.53 0.63 25.40
C LEU A 328 -16.40 0.14 26.58
N PRO A 329 -16.27 -1.13 27.00
CA PRO A 329 -16.99 -1.64 28.17
C PRO A 329 -16.84 -0.72 29.39
N ASN A 330 -17.96 -0.45 30.09
CA ASN A 330 -18.04 0.38 31.27
C ASN A 330 -17.71 1.88 31.12
N VAL A 331 -17.63 2.41 29.90
CA VAL A 331 -17.38 3.85 29.67
C VAL A 331 -18.67 4.66 29.73
N GLY A 332 -19.63 4.37 28.87
CA GLY A 332 -20.86 5.14 28.71
C GLY A 332 -20.65 6.48 27.97
N MET A 333 -21.74 7.05 27.52
CA MET A 333 -21.73 8.22 26.62
C MET A 333 -21.09 9.47 27.26
N GLU A 334 -21.31 9.73 28.52
CA GLU A 334 -20.76 10.94 29.16
C GLU A 334 -19.25 10.92 29.19
N ARG A 335 -18.66 9.79 29.60
CA ARG A 335 -17.19 9.63 29.65
C ARG A 335 -16.54 9.59 28.24
N ASP A 336 -17.27 9.09 27.25
CA ASP A 336 -16.79 9.14 25.86
C ASP A 336 -16.75 10.58 25.33
N TYR A 337 -17.73 11.42 25.71
CA TYR A 337 -17.71 12.85 25.33
C TYR A 337 -16.61 13.66 26.02
N GLU A 338 -16.17 13.23 27.21
CA GLU A 338 -15.09 13.88 27.94
C GLU A 338 -13.70 13.43 27.49
N SER A 339 -13.60 12.31 26.78
CA SER A 339 -12.34 11.71 26.31
C SER A 339 -11.84 12.37 25.03
#